data_1ad15d11317dc080f4c9b76b33348c63
#
_entry.id   1ad15d11317dc080f4c9b76b33348c63
#
_cell.length_a   1.000
_cell.length_b   1.000
_cell.length_c   1.000
_cell.angle_alpha   90.00
_cell.angle_beta   90.00
_cell.angle_gamma   90.00
#
_symmetry.space_group_name_H-M   'P 1'
#
loop_
_entity.id
_entity.type
_entity.pdbx_description
1 polymer ?
#
loop_
_entity_poly.entity_id
_entity_poly.type
_entity_poly.pdbx_seq_one_letter_code
_entity_poly.pdbx_strand_id
1 'polypeptide(L)'
;MSGHLGAVFLKEVCAVLPKREFHRMKLSQFSKQVIERAEGLRIIDDVLWRLIAEQKGVCQEILRIFLHDDALIVQSVTAQDTIKSLHREITLDAKCILGDGTICNIEMQKGNANDDIRRVRFHVSSLTANHTPKGTEFKDVPAVKILYITEYDALKNGRAVTHVTRCMKSENGYQPIDDGEDIIFANTEIKDDSQESKLLQLFLRTDAFHEKMYPNLSEAVNYFKQSEGGKCEMCKSIESYAQEYAREYAQGREKEIIKNLLVRNEDSIEEIASICNTSVDFVKEVQEELLTFA
;
A
#
# COMPACT_ATOMS: atom_id res chain seq x y z
N MET A 1 12.41 45.19 -20.24
CA MET A 1 12.34 43.82 -20.80
C MET A 1 12.36 42.84 -19.67
N SER A 2 11.21 42.63 -19.04
CA SER A 2 11.04 41.68 -17.95
C SER A 2 9.57 41.28 -17.96
N GLY A 3 9.21 40.14 -18.53
CA GLY A 3 7.83 39.74 -18.60
C GLY A 3 7.52 38.53 -19.44
N HIS A 4 8.42 37.54 -19.54
CA HIS A 4 8.12 36.34 -20.33
C HIS A 4 8.64 34.99 -19.74
N LEU A 5 9.19 34.99 -18.53
CA LEU A 5 9.71 33.78 -17.89
C LEU A 5 8.73 33.14 -16.85
N GLY A 6 7.65 33.85 -16.51
CA GLY A 6 6.67 33.34 -15.51
C GLY A 6 5.56 32.46 -16.07
N ALA A 7 5.34 32.43 -17.38
CA ALA A 7 4.19 31.74 -17.99
C ALA A 7 4.51 30.35 -18.54
N VAL A 8 5.78 29.98 -18.64
CA VAL A 8 6.20 28.67 -19.16
C VAL A 8 6.29 27.63 -18.03
N PHE A 9 6.59 28.06 -16.80
CA PHE A 9 6.71 27.16 -15.65
C PHE A 9 5.37 26.63 -15.11
N LEU A 10 4.25 27.31 -15.42
CA LEU A 10 2.91 26.89 -14.99
C LEU A 10 2.23 25.89 -15.96
N LYS A 11 2.81 25.61 -17.13
CA LYS A 11 2.23 24.68 -18.11
C LYS A 11 2.77 23.25 -18.04
N GLU A 12 3.92 23.03 -17.42
CA GLU A 12 4.50 21.68 -17.30
C GLU A 12 4.11 20.93 -16.02
N VAL A 13 3.54 21.61 -15.02
CA VAL A 13 3.04 20.98 -13.79
C VAL A 13 1.63 20.38 -13.96
N CYS A 14 0.92 20.71 -15.03
CA CYS A 14 -0.40 20.15 -15.36
C CYS A 14 -0.34 18.86 -16.21
N ALA A 15 0.72 18.08 -16.11
CA ALA A 15 0.86 16.86 -16.88
C ALA A 15 0.35 15.63 -16.10
N VAL A 16 -0.88 15.28 -16.40
CA VAL A 16 -1.37 13.90 -16.56
C VAL A 16 -1.89 13.24 -15.30
N LEU A 17 -3.10 13.63 -14.90
CA LEU A 17 -4.06 12.61 -14.50
C LEU A 17 -4.36 11.78 -15.77
N PRO A 18 -4.25 10.45 -15.76
CA PRO A 18 -4.67 9.67 -16.90
C PRO A 18 -6.15 9.99 -17.15
N LYS A 19 -6.46 10.49 -18.35
CA LYS A 19 -7.84 10.66 -18.79
C LYS A 19 -8.44 9.27 -18.91
N ARG A 20 -8.90 8.68 -17.79
CA ARG A 20 -9.87 7.61 -17.85
C ARG A 20 -11.10 8.23 -18.50
N GLU A 21 -11.55 7.68 -19.61
CA GLU A 21 -12.83 8.03 -20.25
C GLU A 21 -13.96 7.65 -19.29
N PHE A 22 -14.20 8.49 -18.29
CA PHE A 22 -15.36 8.36 -17.42
C PHE A 22 -16.57 8.88 -18.20
N HIS A 23 -17.40 7.98 -18.68
CA HIS A 23 -18.79 8.30 -18.94
C HIS A 23 -19.31 9.07 -17.73
N ARG A 24 -20.05 10.18 -17.98
CA ARG A 24 -20.58 11.11 -16.99
C ARG A 24 -21.38 10.40 -15.90
N MET A 25 -20.70 9.76 -14.96
CA MET A 25 -21.36 9.23 -13.76
C MET A 25 -21.76 10.40 -12.88
N LYS A 26 -22.94 10.32 -12.29
CA LYS A 26 -23.45 11.33 -11.35
C LYS A 26 -23.50 10.71 -9.97
N LEU A 27 -23.27 11.51 -8.93
CA LEU A 27 -23.41 11.07 -7.54
C LEU A 27 -24.79 10.47 -7.23
N SER A 28 -25.84 10.96 -7.93
CA SER A 28 -27.21 10.42 -7.78
C SER A 28 -27.38 8.95 -8.17
N GLN A 29 -26.37 8.33 -8.80
CA GLN A 29 -26.38 6.90 -9.15
C GLN A 29 -25.92 5.99 -7.99
N PHE A 30 -25.31 6.57 -6.96
CA PHE A 30 -24.84 5.83 -5.79
C PHE A 30 -25.84 5.92 -4.63
N SER A 31 -25.89 4.89 -3.79
CA SER A 31 -26.70 4.93 -2.58
C SER A 31 -26.20 5.99 -1.60
N LYS A 32 -27.09 6.53 -0.79
CA LYS A 32 -26.76 7.50 0.24
C LYS A 32 -25.65 6.97 1.18
N GLN A 33 -25.71 5.69 1.53
CA GLN A 33 -24.71 5.04 2.39
C GLN A 33 -23.32 5.01 1.77
N VAL A 34 -23.22 4.76 0.45
CA VAL A 34 -21.92 4.77 -0.26
C VAL A 34 -21.35 6.19 -0.29
N ILE A 35 -22.19 7.20 -0.53
CA ILE A 35 -21.77 8.61 -0.55
C ILE A 35 -21.27 9.04 0.83
N GLU A 36 -22.03 8.78 1.90
CA GLU A 36 -21.63 9.09 3.28
C GLU A 36 -20.31 8.39 3.67
N ARG A 37 -20.14 7.14 3.23
CA ARG A 37 -18.89 6.41 3.44
C ARG A 37 -17.71 7.06 2.70
N ALA A 38 -17.91 7.49 1.45
CA ALA A 38 -16.89 8.16 0.65
C ALA A 38 -16.47 9.51 1.29
N GLU A 39 -17.42 10.26 1.82
CA GLU A 39 -17.13 11.52 2.52
C GLU A 39 -16.31 11.29 3.80
N GLY A 40 -16.57 10.20 4.51
CA GLY A 40 -15.85 9.81 5.74
C GLY A 40 -14.48 9.17 5.53
N LEU A 41 -14.06 8.86 4.29
CA LEU A 41 -12.74 8.25 4.05
C LEU A 41 -11.60 9.20 4.43
N ARG A 42 -10.54 8.62 5.00
CA ARG A 42 -9.28 9.27 5.35
C ARG A 42 -8.18 8.75 4.43
N ILE A 43 -7.05 9.42 4.33
CA ILE A 43 -5.93 8.98 3.49
C ILE A 43 -5.43 7.59 3.92
N ILE A 44 -5.45 7.30 5.23
CA ILE A 44 -5.01 6.00 5.77
C ILE A 44 -6.00 4.85 5.48
N ASP A 45 -7.21 5.15 4.96
CA ASP A 45 -8.17 4.12 4.58
C ASP A 45 -7.85 3.59 3.18
N ASP A 46 -7.76 2.28 3.01
CA ASP A 46 -7.32 1.58 1.79
C ASP A 46 -7.91 2.16 0.50
N VAL A 47 -9.21 2.42 0.49
CA VAL A 47 -9.90 2.89 -0.71
C VAL A 47 -9.40 4.25 -1.18
N LEU A 48 -9.20 5.21 -0.26
CA LEU A 48 -8.70 6.53 -0.63
C LEU A 48 -7.20 6.49 -0.92
N TRP A 49 -6.43 5.71 -0.14
CA TRP A 49 -5.00 5.55 -0.38
C TRP A 49 -4.71 4.96 -1.76
N ARG A 50 -5.39 3.90 -2.17
CA ARG A 50 -5.26 3.30 -3.51
C ARG A 50 -5.42 4.34 -4.64
N LEU A 51 -6.37 5.27 -4.50
CA LEU A 51 -6.62 6.31 -5.49
C LEU A 51 -5.54 7.40 -5.48
N ILE A 52 -5.08 7.81 -4.30
CA ILE A 52 -4.08 8.88 -4.14
C ILE A 52 -2.68 8.37 -4.50
N ALA A 53 -2.36 7.13 -4.12
CA ALA A 53 -1.06 6.52 -4.34
C ALA A 53 -0.67 6.35 -5.82
N GLU A 54 -1.65 6.34 -6.74
CA GLU A 54 -1.37 6.34 -8.18
C GLU A 54 -0.64 7.63 -8.63
N GLN A 55 -0.68 8.68 -7.82
CA GLN A 55 -0.08 9.96 -8.16
C GLN A 55 1.38 10.03 -7.69
N LYS A 56 2.29 9.98 -8.66
CA LYS A 56 3.74 10.01 -8.40
C LYS A 56 4.19 11.16 -7.50
N GLY A 57 3.64 12.36 -7.70
CA GLY A 57 3.95 13.54 -6.89
C GLY A 57 3.59 13.38 -5.42
N VAL A 58 2.49 12.69 -5.11
CA VAL A 58 2.08 12.40 -3.73
C VAL A 58 3.08 11.48 -3.05
N CYS A 59 3.42 10.35 -3.67
CA CYS A 59 4.41 9.43 -3.12
C CYS A 59 5.77 10.10 -2.95
N GLN A 60 6.17 10.96 -3.88
CA GLN A 60 7.41 11.70 -3.80
C GLN A 60 7.44 12.67 -2.61
N GLU A 61 6.37 13.43 -2.37
CA GLU A 61 6.26 14.32 -1.21
C GLU A 61 6.36 13.54 0.11
N ILE A 62 5.65 12.42 0.22
CA ILE A 62 5.70 11.55 1.40
C ILE A 62 7.13 11.00 1.61
N LEU A 63 7.72 10.40 0.58
CA LEU A 63 9.05 9.78 0.70
C LEU A 63 10.15 10.79 1.00
N ARG A 64 10.09 12.02 0.48
CA ARG A 64 11.04 13.08 0.82
C ARG A 64 11.09 13.37 2.31
N ILE A 65 9.92 13.43 2.95
CA ILE A 65 9.83 13.67 4.39
C ILE A 65 10.42 12.51 5.20
N PHE A 66 9.99 11.29 4.93
CA PHE A 66 10.41 10.13 5.72
C PHE A 66 11.84 9.65 5.45
N LEU A 67 12.38 9.95 4.28
CA LEU A 67 13.76 9.63 3.93
C LEU A 67 14.72 10.81 4.12
N HIS A 68 14.20 11.97 4.56
CA HIS A 68 14.96 13.22 4.76
C HIS A 68 15.79 13.61 3.53
N ASP A 69 15.22 13.47 2.34
CA ASP A 69 15.88 13.78 1.06
C ASP A 69 14.97 14.63 0.17
N ASP A 70 15.17 15.94 0.21
CA ASP A 70 14.43 16.90 -0.62
C ASP A 70 14.72 16.74 -2.12
N ALA A 71 15.87 16.14 -2.48
CA ALA A 71 16.27 15.93 -3.86
C ALA A 71 15.73 14.61 -4.43
N LEU A 72 15.12 13.75 -3.59
CA LEU A 72 14.56 12.47 -4.00
C LEU A 72 13.58 12.64 -5.17
N ILE A 73 13.72 11.78 -6.17
CA ILE A 73 12.85 11.73 -7.34
C ILE A 73 12.23 10.35 -7.42
N VAL A 74 10.91 10.28 -7.44
CA VAL A 74 10.18 9.06 -7.77
C VAL A 74 10.05 8.98 -9.29
N GLN A 75 10.61 7.93 -9.90
CA GLN A 75 10.51 7.70 -11.35
C GLN A 75 9.17 7.12 -11.74
N SER A 76 8.71 6.10 -11.00
CA SER A 76 7.43 5.44 -11.25
C SER A 76 6.77 5.00 -9.95
N VAL A 77 5.44 4.89 -9.98
CA VAL A 77 4.62 4.31 -8.92
C VAL A 77 3.72 3.24 -9.54
N THR A 78 3.59 2.12 -8.85
CA THR A 78 2.59 1.08 -9.14
C THR A 78 1.80 0.85 -7.86
N ALA A 79 0.54 1.30 -7.86
CA ALA A 79 -0.38 1.02 -6.75
C ALA A 79 -0.94 -0.39 -6.88
N GLN A 80 -1.16 -1.06 -5.75
CA GLN A 80 -1.73 -2.41 -5.67
C GLN A 80 -0.95 -3.43 -6.53
N ASP A 81 0.38 -3.36 -6.48
CA ASP A 81 1.25 -4.29 -7.21
C ASP A 81 1.26 -5.65 -6.51
N THR A 82 0.81 -6.70 -7.23
CA THR A 82 0.78 -8.06 -6.69
C THR A 82 2.06 -8.80 -7.06
N ILE A 83 2.83 -9.18 -6.07
CA ILE A 83 4.06 -9.95 -6.22
C ILE A 83 3.78 -11.41 -5.86
N LYS A 84 4.09 -12.31 -6.79
CA LYS A 84 4.04 -13.75 -6.56
C LYS A 84 5.33 -14.22 -5.90
N SER A 85 5.21 -14.77 -4.71
CA SER A 85 6.28 -15.51 -4.04
C SER A 85 6.01 -17.01 -4.16
N LEU A 86 6.97 -17.84 -3.79
CA LEU A 86 6.87 -19.32 -3.93
C LEU A 86 5.60 -19.91 -3.28
N HIS A 87 5.15 -19.35 -2.15
CA HIS A 87 4.05 -19.94 -1.38
C HIS A 87 2.99 -18.90 -0.97
N ARG A 88 3.19 -17.63 -1.26
CA ARG A 88 2.27 -16.57 -0.85
C ARG A 88 2.35 -15.39 -1.78
N GLU A 89 1.21 -14.91 -2.23
CA GLU A 89 1.11 -13.62 -2.91
C GLU A 89 1.06 -12.49 -1.88
N ILE A 90 1.66 -11.37 -2.22
CA ILE A 90 1.53 -10.10 -1.49
C ILE A 90 1.10 -9.02 -2.43
N THR A 91 0.18 -8.18 -1.99
CA THR A 91 -0.17 -6.95 -2.68
C THR A 91 0.46 -5.79 -1.93
N LEU A 92 1.21 -4.98 -2.66
CA LEU A 92 1.89 -3.80 -2.16
C LEU A 92 1.02 -2.58 -2.41
N ASP A 93 0.81 -1.74 -1.39
CA ASP A 93 -0.09 -0.60 -1.53
C ASP A 93 0.44 0.43 -2.53
N ALA A 94 1.71 0.83 -2.42
CA ALA A 94 2.34 1.74 -3.36
C ALA A 94 3.83 1.42 -3.52
N LYS A 95 4.18 0.69 -4.59
CA LYS A 95 5.57 0.44 -4.97
C LYS A 95 6.10 1.60 -5.80
N CYS A 96 7.18 2.22 -5.35
CA CYS A 96 7.86 3.32 -5.99
C CYS A 96 9.26 2.88 -6.44
N ILE A 97 9.68 3.30 -7.63
CA ILE A 97 11.08 3.21 -8.07
C ILE A 97 11.66 4.62 -8.02
N LEU A 98 12.77 4.78 -7.32
CA LEU A 98 13.48 6.05 -7.18
C LEU A 98 14.47 6.31 -8.32
N GLY A 99 14.97 7.54 -8.41
CA GLY A 99 15.92 7.98 -9.43
C GLY A 99 17.23 7.21 -9.48
N ASP A 100 17.67 6.68 -8.35
CA ASP A 100 18.86 5.85 -8.18
C ASP A 100 18.60 4.34 -8.34
N GLY A 101 17.37 3.95 -8.65
CA GLY A 101 16.96 2.55 -8.76
C GLY A 101 16.51 1.90 -7.44
N THR A 102 16.57 2.60 -6.32
CA THR A 102 16.03 2.12 -5.04
C THR A 102 14.54 1.82 -5.15
N ILE A 103 14.11 0.71 -4.58
CA ILE A 103 12.71 0.30 -4.53
C ILE A 103 12.14 0.72 -3.18
N CYS A 104 11.13 1.57 -3.20
CA CYS A 104 10.40 1.94 -1.98
C CYS A 104 8.98 1.39 -2.03
N ASN A 105 8.49 0.90 -0.90
CA ASN A 105 7.07 0.58 -0.76
C ASN A 105 6.47 1.38 0.38
N ILE A 106 5.33 2.03 0.13
CA ILE A 106 4.54 2.73 1.15
C ILE A 106 3.34 1.86 1.46
N GLU A 107 3.26 1.38 2.69
CA GLU A 107 2.17 0.53 3.20
C GLU A 107 1.33 1.30 4.21
N MET A 108 0.01 1.22 4.08
CA MET A 108 -0.96 1.76 5.03
C MET A 108 -1.65 0.63 5.77
N GLN A 109 -1.54 0.61 7.11
CA GLN A 109 -2.16 -0.44 7.91
C GLN A 109 -3.11 0.14 8.95
N LYS A 110 -4.38 -0.20 8.82
CA LYS A 110 -5.43 0.17 9.74
C LYS A 110 -5.79 -0.99 10.64
N GLY A 111 -5.79 -0.74 11.94
CA GLY A 111 -6.04 -1.79 12.93
C GLY A 111 -4.83 -2.69 13.19
N ASN A 112 -4.87 -3.42 14.28
CA ASN A 112 -3.77 -4.27 14.75
C ASN A 112 -4.11 -5.77 14.76
N ALA A 113 -5.24 -6.18 14.18
CA ALA A 113 -5.70 -7.55 14.23
C ALA A 113 -4.76 -8.45 13.42
N ASN A 114 -3.95 -9.24 14.13
CA ASN A 114 -2.99 -10.20 13.57
C ASN A 114 -1.85 -9.58 12.75
N ASP A 115 -1.59 -8.29 12.91
CA ASP A 115 -0.48 -7.66 12.24
C ASP A 115 0.81 -7.87 13.05
N ASP A 116 1.83 -8.42 12.40
CA ASP A 116 3.12 -8.72 13.00
C ASP A 116 4.22 -8.01 12.18
N ILE A 117 5.20 -7.44 12.89
CA ILE A 117 6.38 -6.83 12.26
C ILE A 117 7.11 -7.77 11.28
N ARG A 118 6.93 -9.09 11.42
CA ARG A 118 7.44 -10.10 10.47
C ARG A 118 6.84 -9.95 9.07
N ARG A 119 5.61 -9.38 8.95
CA ARG A 119 5.00 -9.03 7.67
C ARG A 119 5.89 -8.08 6.89
N VAL A 120 6.39 -7.03 7.53
CA VAL A 120 7.28 -6.03 6.90
C VAL A 120 8.57 -6.69 6.40
N ARG A 121 9.18 -7.58 7.23
CA ARG A 121 10.34 -8.37 6.80
C ARG A 121 10.03 -9.25 5.58
N PHE A 122 8.85 -9.85 5.54
CA PHE A 122 8.42 -10.67 4.40
C PHE A 122 8.28 -9.83 3.13
N HIS A 123 7.72 -8.60 3.24
CA HIS A 123 7.62 -7.66 2.12
C HIS A 123 9.00 -7.28 1.58
N VAL A 124 9.95 -6.92 2.45
CA VAL A 124 11.35 -6.63 2.04
C VAL A 124 11.96 -7.79 1.27
N SER A 125 11.88 -9.00 1.85
CA SER A 125 12.46 -10.19 1.22
C SER A 125 11.83 -10.50 -0.13
N SER A 126 10.50 -10.35 -0.25
CA SER A 126 9.78 -10.57 -1.49
C SER A 126 10.13 -9.53 -2.54
N LEU A 127 10.22 -8.24 -2.17
CA LEU A 127 10.66 -7.17 -3.07
C LEU A 127 12.07 -7.44 -3.58
N THR A 128 13.00 -7.74 -2.69
CA THR A 128 14.40 -8.05 -3.06
C THR A 128 14.45 -9.23 -4.03
N ALA A 129 13.76 -10.34 -3.73
CA ALA A 129 13.79 -11.53 -4.56
C ALA A 129 13.17 -11.29 -5.96
N ASN A 130 12.04 -10.57 -6.02
CA ASN A 130 11.34 -10.33 -7.28
C ASN A 130 12.03 -9.30 -8.19
N HIS A 131 12.86 -8.41 -7.61
CA HIS A 131 13.58 -7.39 -8.37
C HIS A 131 15.08 -7.72 -8.56
N THR A 132 15.48 -8.94 -8.24
CA THR A 132 16.84 -9.46 -8.48
C THR A 132 16.80 -10.52 -9.57
N PRO A 133 16.99 -10.17 -10.85
CA PRO A 133 16.98 -11.13 -11.96
C PRO A 133 18.07 -12.19 -11.80
N LYS A 134 17.84 -13.36 -12.40
CA LYS A 134 18.85 -14.42 -12.42
C LYS A 134 20.15 -13.93 -13.08
N GLY A 135 21.26 -14.08 -12.36
CA GLY A 135 22.59 -13.67 -12.83
C GLY A 135 23.01 -12.27 -12.37
N THR A 136 22.16 -11.55 -11.62
CA THR A 136 22.56 -10.31 -10.95
C THR A 136 23.69 -10.59 -9.96
N GLU A 137 24.76 -9.82 -10.01
CA GLU A 137 25.82 -9.89 -8.98
C GLU A 137 25.27 -9.33 -7.66
N PHE A 138 25.69 -9.88 -6.52
CA PHE A 138 25.15 -9.48 -5.22
C PHE A 138 25.38 -7.99 -4.88
N LYS A 139 26.42 -7.38 -5.41
CA LYS A 139 26.69 -5.94 -5.27
C LYS A 139 25.67 -5.06 -6.00
N ASP A 140 24.97 -5.62 -7.01
CA ASP A 140 24.01 -4.93 -7.87
C ASP A 140 22.55 -5.26 -7.47
N VAL A 141 22.35 -5.97 -6.35
CA VAL A 141 21.01 -6.19 -5.77
C VAL A 141 20.43 -4.84 -5.38
N PRO A 142 19.22 -4.48 -5.82
CA PRO A 142 18.66 -3.15 -5.55
C PRO A 142 18.42 -2.93 -4.06
N ALA A 143 18.64 -1.68 -3.62
CA ALA A 143 18.22 -1.27 -2.29
C ALA A 143 16.69 -1.29 -2.17
N VAL A 144 16.19 -1.72 -1.01
CA VAL A 144 14.74 -1.81 -0.72
C VAL A 144 14.44 -1.06 0.56
N LYS A 145 13.49 -0.13 0.48
CA LYS A 145 13.01 0.64 1.63
C LYS A 145 11.50 0.42 1.80
N ILE A 146 11.06 0.27 3.04
CA ILE A 146 9.63 0.20 3.36
C ILE A 146 9.27 1.30 4.32
N LEU A 147 8.28 2.11 3.94
CA LEU A 147 7.58 3.02 4.83
C LEU A 147 6.27 2.37 5.25
N TYR A 148 6.22 1.90 6.48
CA TYR A 148 5.08 1.20 7.05
C TYR A 148 4.31 2.13 8.00
N ILE A 149 3.15 2.62 7.55
CA ILE A 149 2.33 3.60 8.25
C ILE A 149 1.14 2.91 8.91
N THR A 150 0.98 3.10 10.22
CA THR A 150 -0.05 2.44 11.02
C THR A 150 -0.90 3.45 11.80
N GLU A 151 -2.13 3.05 12.18
CA GLU A 151 -2.95 3.83 13.14
C GLU A 151 -2.51 3.65 14.60
N TYR A 152 -1.63 2.71 14.88
CA TYR A 152 -1.20 2.31 16.23
C TYR A 152 0.33 2.21 16.29
N ASP A 153 0.91 2.32 17.48
CA ASP A 153 2.35 2.13 17.69
C ASP A 153 2.72 0.65 17.57
N ALA A 154 3.06 0.20 16.35
CA ALA A 154 3.39 -1.18 16.04
C ALA A 154 4.60 -1.73 16.82
N LEU A 155 5.57 -0.86 17.14
CA LEU A 155 6.77 -1.22 17.90
C LEU A 155 6.60 -1.01 19.42
N LYS A 156 5.52 -0.39 19.87
CA LYS A 156 5.22 -0.08 21.27
C LYS A 156 6.35 0.66 21.97
N ASN A 157 6.97 1.60 21.26
CA ASN A 157 8.13 2.35 21.74
C ASN A 157 7.84 3.82 22.02
N GLY A 158 6.60 4.28 21.81
CA GLY A 158 6.15 5.65 22.11
C GLY A 158 6.70 6.71 21.15
N ARG A 159 7.10 6.35 19.93
CA ARG A 159 7.64 7.26 18.94
C ARG A 159 6.74 7.32 17.71
N ALA A 160 6.53 8.50 17.15
CA ALA A 160 5.78 8.69 15.92
C ALA A 160 6.46 8.02 14.72
N VAL A 161 7.79 8.07 14.68
CA VAL A 161 8.61 7.46 13.62
C VAL A 161 9.80 6.71 14.23
N THR A 162 10.10 5.54 13.68
CA THR A 162 11.25 4.72 14.08
C THR A 162 11.88 4.08 12.84
N HIS A 163 13.16 4.38 12.60
CA HIS A 163 13.97 3.70 11.61
C HIS A 163 14.53 2.41 12.19
N VAL A 164 14.40 1.34 11.44
CA VAL A 164 14.91 0.01 11.79
C VAL A 164 15.92 -0.41 10.74
N THR A 165 17.16 -0.59 11.14
CA THR A 165 18.26 -1.02 10.27
C THR A 165 19.01 -2.19 10.92
N ARG A 166 19.74 -2.94 10.12
CA ARG A 166 20.62 -4.00 10.63
C ARG A 166 21.88 -3.41 11.23
N CYS A 167 22.35 -4.04 12.31
CA CYS A 167 23.53 -3.59 13.00
C CYS A 167 24.48 -4.74 13.31
N MET A 168 25.76 -4.50 13.21
CA MET A 168 26.82 -5.35 13.80
C MET A 168 26.87 -5.09 15.31
N LYS A 169 26.86 -6.18 16.09
CA LYS A 169 27.15 -6.11 17.53
C LYS A 169 28.64 -6.22 17.75
N SER A 170 29.23 -5.22 18.40
CA SER A 170 30.66 -5.18 18.77
C SER A 170 30.80 -4.93 20.28
N GLU A 171 32.03 -4.99 20.79
CA GLU A 171 32.34 -4.64 22.19
C GLU A 171 31.98 -3.17 22.52
N ASN A 172 32.00 -2.29 21.52
CA ASN A 172 31.68 -0.86 21.64
C ASN A 172 30.21 -0.52 21.35
N GLY A 173 29.32 -1.52 21.28
CA GLY A 173 27.89 -1.34 21.00
C GLY A 173 27.47 -1.82 19.61
N TYR A 174 26.45 -1.17 19.03
CA TYR A 174 25.87 -1.54 17.75
C TYR A 174 26.30 -0.55 16.67
N GLN A 175 26.77 -1.08 15.53
CA GLN A 175 27.13 -0.29 14.35
C GLN A 175 26.21 -0.63 13.19
N PRO A 176 25.51 0.34 12.58
CA PRO A 176 24.67 0.10 11.41
C PRO A 176 25.45 -0.53 10.25
N ILE A 177 24.78 -1.41 9.53
CA ILE A 177 25.30 -2.00 8.27
C ILE A 177 24.49 -1.35 7.15
N ASP A 178 25.21 -0.79 6.18
CA ASP A 178 24.60 -0.32 4.92
C ASP A 178 24.57 -1.50 3.93
N ASP A 179 23.46 -2.22 3.92
CA ASP A 179 23.21 -3.35 3.02
C ASP A 179 22.07 -3.08 2.04
N GLY A 180 21.63 -1.82 1.96
CA GLY A 180 20.56 -1.39 1.07
C GLY A 180 19.15 -1.63 1.63
N GLU A 181 18.98 -2.17 2.86
CA GLU A 181 17.67 -2.35 3.49
C GLU A 181 17.42 -1.27 4.54
N ASP A 182 16.27 -0.60 4.44
CA ASP A 182 15.81 0.35 5.45
C ASP A 182 14.29 0.20 5.66
N ILE A 183 13.86 0.15 6.93
CA ILE A 183 12.45 0.01 7.29
C ILE A 183 12.09 1.17 8.22
N ILE A 184 11.07 1.92 7.82
CA ILE A 184 10.53 3.04 8.58
C ILE A 184 9.16 2.66 9.10
N PHE A 185 9.04 2.51 10.42
CA PHE A 185 7.74 2.41 11.08
C PHE A 185 7.28 3.81 11.46
N ALA A 186 6.11 4.18 10.98
CA ALA A 186 5.46 5.44 11.29
C ALA A 186 4.05 5.16 11.78
N ASN A 187 3.57 5.94 12.76
CA ASN A 187 2.21 5.76 13.26
C ASN A 187 1.52 7.10 13.53
N THR A 188 0.20 7.08 13.42
CA THR A 188 -0.61 8.28 13.63
C THR A 188 -1.07 8.44 15.08
N GLU A 189 -0.81 7.44 15.94
CA GLU A 189 -1.20 7.44 17.36
C GLU A 189 -0.35 8.42 18.16
N ILE A 190 0.98 8.34 17.97
CA ILE A 190 1.93 9.18 18.70
C ILE A 190 2.10 10.51 17.97
N LYS A 191 2.04 11.61 18.73
CA LYS A 191 2.14 12.97 18.20
C LYS A 191 3.34 13.66 18.81
N ASP A 192 4.13 14.26 17.95
CA ASP A 192 5.23 15.14 18.32
C ASP A 192 5.30 16.33 17.35
N ASP A 193 6.30 17.19 17.52
CA ASP A 193 6.46 18.41 16.70
C ASP A 193 7.21 18.18 15.39
N SER A 194 7.58 16.92 15.09
CA SER A 194 8.29 16.57 13.85
C SER A 194 7.43 16.85 12.61
N GLN A 195 8.10 16.99 11.48
CA GLN A 195 7.44 17.20 10.20
C GLN A 195 6.68 15.94 9.78
N GLU A 196 7.24 14.78 10.06
CA GLU A 196 6.63 13.47 9.81
C GLU A 196 5.34 13.29 10.60
N SER A 197 5.35 13.60 11.89
CA SER A 197 4.16 13.53 12.73
C SER A 197 3.06 14.47 12.24
N LYS A 198 3.41 15.69 11.81
CA LYS A 198 2.47 16.66 11.23
C LYS A 198 1.86 16.13 9.93
N LEU A 199 2.67 15.51 9.06
CA LEU A 199 2.17 14.87 7.84
C LEU A 199 1.25 13.68 8.18
N LEU A 200 1.62 12.83 9.14
CA LEU A 200 0.80 11.70 9.59
C LEU A 200 -0.57 12.12 10.11
N GLN A 201 -0.67 13.28 10.77
CA GLN A 201 -1.97 13.79 11.24
C GLN A 201 -2.89 14.20 10.08
N LEU A 202 -2.36 14.58 8.92
CA LEU A 202 -3.19 14.83 7.72
C LEU A 202 -3.84 13.54 7.21
N PHE A 203 -3.21 12.39 7.44
CA PHE A 203 -3.75 11.09 7.00
C PHE A 203 -5.01 10.67 7.75
N LEU A 204 -5.28 11.29 8.89
CA LEU A 204 -6.50 11.07 9.68
C LEU A 204 -7.66 12.02 9.34
N ARG A 205 -7.43 13.02 8.49
CA ARG A 205 -8.45 14.00 8.12
C ARG A 205 -9.46 13.41 7.15
N THR A 206 -10.73 13.73 7.37
CA THR A 206 -11.84 13.36 6.47
C THR A 206 -12.19 14.47 5.48
N ASP A 207 -11.78 15.71 5.80
CA ASP A 207 -12.03 16.90 4.99
C ASP A 207 -10.85 17.19 4.05
N ALA A 208 -11.14 18.00 3.03
CA ALA A 208 -10.13 18.56 2.14
C ALA A 208 -9.24 19.57 2.89
N PHE A 209 -7.98 19.70 2.47
CA PHE A 209 -7.04 20.64 3.07
C PHE A 209 -6.11 21.27 2.02
N HIS A 210 -5.45 22.36 2.41
CA HIS A 210 -4.46 23.05 1.61
C HIS A 210 -3.18 23.27 2.43
N GLU A 211 -2.25 22.32 2.29
CA GLU A 211 -0.95 22.40 2.95
C GLU A 211 0.13 22.81 1.92
N LYS A 212 0.74 23.97 2.12
CA LYS A 212 1.76 24.49 1.18
C LYS A 212 2.98 23.59 1.06
N MET A 213 3.29 22.82 2.08
CA MET A 213 4.42 21.88 2.09
C MET A 213 4.12 20.61 1.29
N TYR A 214 2.85 20.28 1.08
CA TYR A 214 2.40 19.08 0.41
C TYR A 214 1.36 19.42 -0.68
N PRO A 215 1.77 20.15 -1.74
CA PRO A 215 0.84 20.63 -2.75
C PRO A 215 0.20 19.50 -3.56
N ASN A 216 0.96 18.46 -3.94
CA ASN A 216 0.41 17.32 -4.68
C ASN A 216 -0.58 16.51 -3.82
N LEU A 217 -0.25 16.25 -2.56
CA LEU A 217 -1.15 15.59 -1.62
C LEU A 217 -2.43 16.42 -1.41
N SER A 218 -2.31 17.72 -1.23
CA SER A 218 -3.45 18.63 -1.08
C SER A 218 -4.32 18.63 -2.33
N GLU A 219 -3.73 18.72 -3.53
CA GLU A 219 -4.47 18.69 -4.80
C GLU A 219 -5.22 17.37 -4.97
N ALA A 220 -4.57 16.24 -4.71
CA ALA A 220 -5.17 14.93 -4.79
C ALA A 220 -6.37 14.78 -3.84
N VAL A 221 -6.20 15.14 -2.57
CA VAL A 221 -7.28 15.06 -1.58
C VAL A 221 -8.44 16.01 -1.96
N ASN A 222 -8.13 17.25 -2.41
CA ASN A 222 -9.16 18.18 -2.85
C ASN A 222 -9.93 17.66 -4.05
N TYR A 223 -9.27 17.04 -5.02
CA TYR A 223 -9.95 16.45 -6.16
C TYR A 223 -10.98 15.41 -5.70
N PHE A 224 -10.58 14.44 -4.88
CA PHE A 224 -11.48 13.37 -4.42
C PHE A 224 -12.57 13.90 -3.47
N LYS A 225 -12.26 14.84 -2.61
CA LYS A 225 -13.21 15.34 -1.60
C LYS A 225 -14.16 16.44 -2.09
N GLN A 226 -13.78 17.22 -3.10
CA GLN A 226 -14.56 18.39 -3.52
C GLN A 226 -15.13 18.27 -4.92
N SER A 227 -14.44 17.62 -5.87
CA SER A 227 -14.97 17.51 -7.23
C SER A 227 -16.04 16.42 -7.35
N GLU A 228 -17.03 16.61 -8.21
CA GLU A 228 -18.05 15.59 -8.50
C GLU A 228 -17.42 14.34 -9.09
N GLY A 229 -16.45 14.49 -9.99
CA GLY A 229 -15.70 13.39 -10.60
C GLY A 229 -14.96 12.55 -9.55
N GLY A 230 -14.18 13.18 -8.69
CA GLY A 230 -13.44 12.51 -7.62
C GLY A 230 -14.34 11.80 -6.61
N LYS A 231 -15.47 12.42 -6.23
CA LYS A 231 -16.48 11.78 -5.37
C LYS A 231 -17.09 10.54 -6.04
N CYS A 232 -17.40 10.60 -7.34
CA CYS A 232 -17.91 9.44 -8.08
C CYS A 232 -16.86 8.32 -8.15
N GLU A 233 -15.57 8.66 -8.35
CA GLU A 233 -14.47 7.68 -8.34
C GLU A 233 -14.34 6.99 -6.98
N MET A 234 -14.40 7.74 -5.86
CA MET A 234 -14.39 7.17 -4.52
C MET A 234 -15.58 6.24 -4.29
N CYS A 235 -16.81 6.65 -4.66
CA CYS A 235 -18.00 5.81 -4.53
C CYS A 235 -17.86 4.49 -5.30
N LYS A 236 -17.40 4.56 -6.55
CA LYS A 236 -17.14 3.38 -7.37
C LYS A 236 -16.07 2.48 -6.76
N SER A 237 -15.00 3.06 -6.24
CA SER A 237 -13.92 2.30 -5.58
C SER A 237 -14.41 1.60 -4.32
N ILE A 238 -15.32 2.23 -3.54
CA ILE A 238 -15.96 1.59 -2.39
C ILE A 238 -16.77 0.35 -2.82
N GLU A 239 -17.58 0.48 -3.88
CA GLU A 239 -18.39 -0.65 -4.37
C GLU A 239 -17.50 -1.79 -4.90
N SER A 240 -16.45 -1.46 -5.65
CA SER A 240 -15.48 -2.45 -6.16
C SER A 240 -14.74 -3.14 -5.02
N TYR A 241 -14.27 -2.38 -4.04
CA TYR A 241 -13.59 -2.92 -2.86
C TYR A 241 -14.51 -3.85 -2.04
N ALA A 242 -15.77 -3.46 -1.86
CA ALA A 242 -16.75 -4.30 -1.16
C ALA A 242 -17.02 -5.63 -1.90
N GLN A 243 -17.06 -5.60 -3.23
CA GLN A 243 -17.23 -6.80 -4.06
C GLN A 243 -15.98 -7.70 -4.00
N GLU A 244 -14.78 -7.12 -4.08
CA GLU A 244 -13.51 -7.83 -3.95
C GLU A 244 -13.42 -8.52 -2.60
N TYR A 245 -13.64 -7.78 -1.51
CA TYR A 245 -13.62 -8.31 -0.15
C TYR A 245 -14.65 -9.43 0.06
N ALA A 246 -15.87 -9.26 -0.46
CA ALA A 246 -16.91 -10.29 -0.36
C ALA A 246 -16.50 -11.57 -1.11
N ARG A 247 -15.84 -11.45 -2.26
CA ARG A 247 -15.33 -12.58 -3.04
C ARG A 247 -14.20 -13.30 -2.29
N GLU A 248 -13.22 -12.58 -1.78
CA GLU A 248 -12.11 -13.14 -1.01
C GLU A 248 -12.60 -13.85 0.26
N TYR A 249 -13.53 -13.24 0.97
CA TYR A 249 -14.15 -13.84 2.14
C TYR A 249 -14.88 -15.14 1.80
N ALA A 250 -15.66 -15.15 0.72
CA ALA A 250 -16.37 -16.34 0.26
C ALA A 250 -15.40 -17.47 -0.11
N GLN A 251 -14.34 -17.15 -0.87
CA GLN A 251 -13.29 -18.11 -1.22
C GLN A 251 -12.54 -18.65 0.00
N GLY A 252 -12.22 -17.77 0.95
CA GLY A 252 -11.58 -18.17 2.21
C GLY A 252 -12.44 -19.14 3.01
N ARG A 253 -13.76 -18.88 3.10
CA ARG A 253 -14.71 -19.79 3.75
C ARG A 253 -14.85 -21.13 3.02
N GLU A 254 -14.88 -21.10 1.70
CA GLU A 254 -14.92 -22.30 0.88
C GLU A 254 -13.65 -23.16 1.08
N LYS A 255 -12.46 -22.55 1.04
CA LYS A 255 -11.20 -23.24 1.35
C LYS A 255 -11.20 -23.86 2.75
N GLU A 256 -11.73 -23.16 3.75
CA GLU A 256 -11.83 -23.69 5.12
C GLU A 256 -12.73 -24.93 5.21
N ILE A 257 -13.86 -24.91 4.52
CA ILE A 257 -14.77 -26.07 4.45
C ILE A 257 -14.07 -27.25 3.77
N ILE A 258 -13.42 -27.02 2.63
CA ILE A 258 -12.67 -28.08 1.91
C ILE A 258 -11.57 -28.66 2.80
N LYS A 259 -10.78 -27.81 3.47
CA LYS A 259 -9.73 -28.28 4.43
C LYS A 259 -10.31 -29.18 5.51
N ASN A 260 -11.44 -28.81 6.08
CA ASN A 260 -12.10 -29.62 7.12
C ASN A 260 -12.58 -30.97 6.59
N LEU A 261 -13.11 -31.04 5.34
CA LEU A 261 -13.52 -32.30 4.71
C LEU A 261 -12.31 -33.19 4.39
N LEU A 262 -11.24 -32.61 3.83
CA LEU A 262 -9.99 -33.33 3.55
C LEU A 262 -9.36 -33.91 4.81
N VAL A 263 -9.38 -33.20 5.93
CA VAL A 263 -8.83 -33.69 7.22
C VAL A 263 -9.65 -34.85 7.79
N ARG A 264 -10.97 -34.88 7.58
CA ARG A 264 -11.83 -36.01 7.99
C ARG A 264 -11.49 -37.29 7.23
N ASN A 265 -11.05 -37.15 5.98
CA ASN A 265 -10.64 -38.29 5.12
C ASN A 265 -11.75 -39.33 4.93
N GLU A 266 -13.00 -38.87 4.90
CA GLU A 266 -14.19 -39.73 4.73
C GLU A 266 -14.72 -39.69 3.29
N ASP A 267 -14.45 -38.57 2.56
CA ASP A 267 -14.94 -38.31 1.21
C ASP A 267 -13.79 -38.29 0.20
N SER A 268 -14.06 -38.72 -1.04
CA SER A 268 -13.12 -38.56 -2.16
C SER A 268 -13.03 -37.08 -2.60
N ILE A 269 -11.97 -36.75 -3.35
CA ILE A 269 -11.78 -35.38 -3.89
C ILE A 269 -12.98 -34.98 -4.78
N GLU A 270 -13.52 -35.93 -5.56
CA GLU A 270 -14.68 -35.70 -6.44
C GLU A 270 -15.95 -35.46 -5.61
N GLU A 271 -16.15 -36.18 -4.52
CA GLU A 271 -17.28 -35.97 -3.61
C GLU A 271 -17.18 -34.61 -2.90
N ILE A 272 -16.00 -34.26 -2.41
CA ILE A 272 -15.73 -32.93 -1.79
C ILE A 272 -16.03 -31.82 -2.80
N ALA A 273 -15.57 -31.96 -4.04
CA ALA A 273 -15.84 -30.98 -5.10
C ALA A 273 -17.37 -30.83 -5.36
N SER A 274 -18.09 -31.94 -5.35
CA SER A 274 -19.55 -31.95 -5.47
C SER A 274 -20.26 -31.30 -4.28
N ILE A 275 -19.85 -31.62 -3.05
CA ILE A 275 -20.41 -31.06 -1.81
C ILE A 275 -20.20 -29.55 -1.75
N CYS A 276 -19.02 -29.08 -2.13
CA CYS A 276 -18.67 -27.64 -2.08
C CYS A 276 -19.12 -26.88 -3.35
N ASN A 277 -19.72 -27.59 -4.36
CA ASN A 277 -20.08 -27.02 -5.65
C ASN A 277 -18.91 -26.29 -6.33
N THR A 278 -17.73 -26.89 -6.30
CA THR A 278 -16.48 -26.35 -6.83
C THR A 278 -15.78 -27.33 -7.80
N SER A 279 -14.64 -26.93 -8.36
CA SER A 279 -13.90 -27.83 -9.25
C SER A 279 -13.00 -28.81 -8.48
N VAL A 280 -12.81 -29.99 -9.06
CA VAL A 280 -11.85 -31.00 -8.55
C VAL A 280 -10.44 -30.41 -8.46
N ASP A 281 -10.05 -29.56 -9.41
CA ASP A 281 -8.72 -28.93 -9.42
C ASP A 281 -8.54 -27.98 -8.23
N PHE A 282 -9.58 -27.24 -7.86
CA PHE A 282 -9.53 -26.37 -6.69
C PHE A 282 -9.41 -27.16 -5.38
N VAL A 283 -10.08 -28.33 -5.26
CA VAL A 283 -9.92 -29.21 -4.09
C VAL A 283 -8.50 -29.75 -4.01
N LYS A 284 -7.89 -30.12 -5.15
CA LYS A 284 -6.48 -30.56 -5.21
C LYS A 284 -5.52 -29.45 -4.81
N GLU A 285 -5.74 -28.21 -5.28
CA GLU A 285 -4.95 -27.05 -4.87
C GLU A 285 -4.98 -26.86 -3.35
N VAL A 286 -6.17 -26.93 -2.74
CA VAL A 286 -6.32 -26.84 -1.27
C VAL A 286 -5.66 -28.01 -0.55
N GLN A 287 -5.67 -29.20 -1.12
CA GLN A 287 -4.98 -30.38 -0.57
C GLN A 287 -3.46 -30.20 -0.60
N GLU A 288 -2.91 -29.69 -1.69
CA GLU A 288 -1.48 -29.38 -1.80
C GLU A 288 -1.05 -28.31 -0.80
N GLU A 289 -1.88 -27.25 -0.62
CA GLU A 289 -1.65 -26.26 0.44
C GLU A 289 -1.57 -26.91 1.82
N LEU A 290 -2.47 -27.84 2.16
CA LEU A 290 -2.45 -28.54 3.45
C LEU A 290 -1.17 -29.37 3.65
N LEU A 291 -0.70 -30.04 2.61
CA LEU A 291 0.52 -30.87 2.67
C LEU A 291 1.80 -30.03 2.78
N THR A 292 1.79 -28.82 2.30
CA THR A 292 2.95 -27.90 2.35
C THR A 292 3.16 -27.31 3.75
N PHE A 293 2.13 -27.31 4.60
CA PHE A 293 2.17 -26.74 5.96
C PHE A 293 2.14 -27.80 7.08
N ALA A 294 2.08 -29.09 6.73
CA ALA A 294 2.19 -30.23 7.66
C ALA A 294 3.65 -30.69 7.81
#